data_80d4b1f6010b5074c2ce1843efb63106
#
_entry.id   80d4b1f6010b5074c2ce1843efb63106
#
_cell.length_a   1.000
_cell.length_b   1.000
_cell.length_c   1.000
_cell.angle_alpha   90.00
_cell.angle_beta   90.00
_cell.angle_gamma   90.00
#
_symmetry.space_group_name_H-M   'P 1'
#
loop_
_entity.id
_entity.type
_entity.pdbx_description
1 polymer ?
#
loop_
_entity_poly.entity_id
_entity_poly.type
_entity_poly.pdbx_seq_one_letter_code
_entity_poly.pdbx_strand_id
1 'polypeptide(L)'
;SKYFEGLPDEEKSLYYKYRAKWASDSGRAYNVPPGPETNVFSGERSMYTQYLIASGLFGAFYGGAAIAVLGLEDDEGLVAGIPLLTAGASVLLPIITLKEKFVSYNSLSLAIHGKAMGAAQGLALGALLIGEEVDDGKLLLAISTASSIGMGRLGYSLGKNKPWTEGRAGLYSYYGTIMPLEGLALIGALNVEDIRIIGLTSLISGAGGYLIADRIADHHDYTIGDINATGTLAGINALLGFLILSDLADDSEDLDPSLILIPAVGALGGTIAGHLLTRDTKLSPQQGRNIALAAAGGEAIGLGMATLFTPESMFPYYALSYVTGITAYAIMIGIYKKNNSLSFSGNLKNPGWKINIMPQNLLLNKKIGTYGFSHPGKRIDFLPAFSATLNF
;
A
#
# COMPACT_ATOMS: atom_id res chain seq x y z
N SER A 1 0.19 -13.55 26.60
CA SER A 1 -0.22 -12.15 26.79
C SER A 1 -1.53 -12.10 27.56
N LYS A 2 -1.73 -11.08 28.39
CA LYS A 2 -2.91 -10.92 29.27
C LYS A 2 -4.27 -11.04 28.55
N TYR A 3 -4.31 -10.80 27.25
CA TYR A 3 -5.55 -10.89 26.45
C TYR A 3 -5.91 -12.34 26.09
N PHE A 4 -4.91 -13.16 25.75
CA PHE A 4 -5.13 -14.58 25.44
C PHE A 4 -5.46 -15.37 26.72
N GLU A 5 -4.86 -14.97 27.85
CA GLU A 5 -5.16 -15.58 29.18
C GLU A 5 -6.58 -15.28 29.64
N GLY A 6 -7.17 -14.15 29.20
CA GLY A 6 -8.54 -13.76 29.53
C GLY A 6 -9.62 -14.33 28.60
N LEU A 7 -9.26 -15.06 27.52
CA LEU A 7 -10.25 -15.69 26.64
C LEU A 7 -10.88 -16.92 27.32
N PRO A 8 -12.17 -17.19 27.09
CA PRO A 8 -12.81 -18.44 27.49
C PRO A 8 -12.06 -19.66 26.94
N ASP A 9 -12.00 -20.73 27.69
CA ASP A 9 -11.26 -21.95 27.32
C ASP A 9 -11.75 -22.58 26.01
N GLU A 10 -13.03 -22.40 25.67
CA GLU A 10 -13.58 -22.78 24.36
C GLU A 10 -12.97 -22.02 23.19
N GLU A 11 -12.73 -20.72 23.31
CA GLU A 11 -12.13 -19.92 22.27
C GLU A 11 -10.63 -20.19 22.12
N LYS A 12 -9.92 -20.46 23.23
CA LYS A 12 -8.55 -20.96 23.21
C LYS A 12 -8.46 -22.31 22.49
N SER A 13 -9.40 -23.21 22.77
CA SER A 13 -9.48 -24.53 22.15
C SER A 13 -9.76 -24.44 20.65
N LEU A 14 -10.67 -23.56 20.23
CA LEU A 14 -10.97 -23.28 18.82
C LEU A 14 -9.73 -22.72 18.09
N TYR A 15 -9.03 -21.79 18.69
CA TYR A 15 -7.79 -21.24 18.14
C TYR A 15 -6.72 -22.33 17.91
N TYR A 16 -6.50 -23.19 18.91
CA TYR A 16 -5.55 -24.30 18.78
C TYR A 16 -6.01 -25.33 17.76
N LYS A 17 -7.30 -25.62 17.65
CA LYS A 17 -7.89 -26.54 16.68
C LYS A 17 -7.75 -26.04 15.24
N TYR A 18 -8.01 -24.75 14.99
CA TYR A 18 -7.80 -24.13 13.68
C TYR A 18 -6.33 -24.07 13.30
N ARG A 19 -5.45 -23.78 14.26
CA ARG A 19 -4.00 -23.73 14.06
C ARG A 19 -3.42 -25.13 13.76
N ALA A 20 -3.88 -26.16 14.48
CA ALA A 20 -3.50 -27.56 14.24
C ALA A 20 -4.00 -28.05 12.88
N LYS A 21 -5.23 -27.73 12.49
CA LYS A 21 -5.78 -28.07 11.18
C LYS A 21 -5.01 -27.39 10.06
N TRP A 22 -4.68 -26.11 10.21
CA TRP A 22 -3.89 -25.38 9.22
C TRP A 22 -2.47 -25.96 9.07
N ALA A 23 -1.84 -26.36 10.16
CA ALA A 23 -0.54 -27.02 10.14
C ALA A 23 -0.60 -28.41 9.46
N SER A 24 -1.68 -29.17 9.65
CA SER A 24 -1.86 -30.48 9.00
C SER A 24 -2.16 -30.35 7.50
N ASP A 25 -2.98 -29.39 7.10
CA ASP A 25 -3.38 -29.18 5.72
C ASP A 25 -2.25 -28.57 4.86
N SER A 26 -1.29 -27.88 5.50
CA SER A 26 -0.13 -27.30 4.80
C SER A 26 1.05 -28.26 4.63
N GLY A 27 1.00 -29.47 5.20
CA GLY A 27 2.10 -30.47 5.14
C GLY A 27 3.42 -29.98 5.76
N ARG A 28 3.40 -28.84 6.45
CA ARG A 28 4.56 -28.23 7.10
C ARG A 28 4.51 -28.52 8.59
N ALA A 29 5.42 -29.37 9.08
CA ALA A 29 5.74 -29.42 10.49
C ALA A 29 6.37 -28.07 10.87
N TYR A 30 5.53 -27.14 11.28
CA TYR A 30 5.98 -25.84 11.81
C TYR A 30 6.46 -26.07 13.23
N ASN A 31 7.74 -26.40 13.40
CA ASN A 31 8.44 -26.16 14.66
C ASN A 31 8.60 -24.64 14.80
N VAL A 32 7.55 -23.97 15.23
CA VAL A 32 7.67 -22.59 15.71
C VAL A 32 8.31 -22.71 17.09
N PRO A 33 9.58 -22.24 17.27
CA PRO A 33 10.05 -22.00 18.62
C PRO A 33 9.07 -21.05 19.30
N PRO A 34 8.78 -21.19 20.60
CA PRO A 34 8.03 -20.18 21.32
C PRO A 34 8.83 -18.88 21.31
N GLY A 35 8.69 -18.12 20.22
CA GLY A 35 9.17 -16.74 20.16
C GLY A 35 8.20 -15.87 20.92
N PRO A 36 8.64 -14.72 21.44
CA PRO A 36 7.77 -13.85 22.22
C PRO A 36 6.54 -13.50 21.40
N GLU A 37 5.37 -13.85 21.90
CA GLU A 37 4.02 -13.74 21.29
C GLU A 37 3.60 -12.28 20.95
N THR A 38 4.51 -11.33 21.04
CA THR A 38 4.24 -9.90 20.94
C THR A 38 4.04 -9.38 19.51
N ASN A 39 4.37 -10.15 18.45
CA ASN A 39 4.38 -9.63 17.08
C ASN A 39 3.12 -9.95 16.24
N VAL A 40 2.33 -10.96 16.58
CA VAL A 40 1.12 -11.31 15.82
C VAL A 40 0.02 -10.27 16.05
N PHE A 41 -0.12 -9.78 17.29
CA PHE A 41 -1.11 -8.75 17.63
C PHE A 41 -0.81 -7.34 17.12
N SER A 42 0.43 -7.00 16.84
CA SER A 42 0.78 -5.65 16.36
C SER A 42 0.35 -5.41 14.90
N GLY A 43 0.43 -6.43 14.05
CA GLY A 43 0.00 -6.34 12.64
C GLY A 43 -1.51 -6.21 12.51
N GLU A 44 -2.26 -6.97 13.28
CA GLU A 44 -3.73 -6.93 13.27
C GLU A 44 -4.29 -5.63 13.84
N ARG A 45 -3.70 -5.08 14.92
CA ARG A 45 -4.07 -3.76 15.43
C ARG A 45 -3.82 -2.66 14.42
N SER A 46 -2.67 -2.67 13.74
CA SER A 46 -2.36 -1.71 12.71
C SER A 46 -3.36 -1.77 11.55
N MET A 47 -3.73 -2.98 11.11
CA MET A 47 -4.70 -3.17 10.03
C MET A 47 -6.11 -2.74 10.44
N TYR A 48 -6.52 -3.02 11.66
CA TYR A 48 -7.81 -2.57 12.19
C TYR A 48 -7.89 -1.03 12.23
N THR A 49 -6.83 -0.37 12.68
CA THR A 49 -6.76 1.11 12.66
C THR A 49 -6.85 1.65 11.24
N GLN A 50 -6.11 1.06 10.28
CA GLN A 50 -6.20 1.43 8.87
C GLN A 50 -7.61 1.24 8.30
N TYR A 51 -8.28 0.14 8.68
CA TYR A 51 -9.66 -0.12 8.26
C TYR A 51 -10.64 0.92 8.82
N LEU A 52 -10.47 1.36 10.08
CA LEU A 52 -11.31 2.41 10.65
C LEU A 52 -11.10 3.75 9.95
N ILE A 53 -9.84 4.13 9.70
CA ILE A 53 -9.51 5.36 8.97
C ILE A 53 -10.10 5.31 7.55
N ALA A 54 -9.86 4.23 6.82
CA ALA A 54 -10.42 4.04 5.49
C ALA A 54 -11.96 4.06 5.51
N SER A 55 -12.58 3.43 6.52
CA SER A 55 -14.04 3.45 6.66
C SER A 55 -14.58 4.86 6.87
N GLY A 56 -13.90 5.70 7.65
CA GLY A 56 -14.25 7.10 7.83
C GLY A 56 -14.16 7.91 6.53
N LEU A 57 -13.05 7.73 5.78
CA LEU A 57 -12.85 8.40 4.50
C LEU A 57 -13.91 7.98 3.46
N PHE A 58 -14.19 6.68 3.34
CA PHE A 58 -15.26 6.20 2.47
C PHE A 58 -16.64 6.63 2.96
N GLY A 59 -16.86 6.72 4.28
CA GLY A 59 -18.09 7.28 4.83
C GLY A 59 -18.31 8.72 4.43
N ALA A 60 -17.27 9.57 4.48
CA ALA A 60 -17.34 10.95 4.00
C ALA A 60 -17.64 11.00 2.49
N PHE A 61 -16.98 10.15 1.68
CA PHE A 61 -17.25 10.02 0.25
C PHE A 61 -18.72 9.63 -0.02
N TYR A 62 -19.26 8.65 0.71
CA TYR A 62 -20.66 8.23 0.54
C TYR A 62 -21.65 9.33 0.93
N GLY A 63 -21.31 10.12 1.97
CA GLY A 63 -22.10 11.28 2.37
C GLY A 63 -22.09 12.37 1.30
N GLY A 64 -20.93 12.68 0.73
CA GLY A 64 -20.81 13.63 -0.38
C GLY A 64 -21.55 13.15 -1.64
N ALA A 65 -21.42 11.87 -1.99
CA ALA A 65 -22.17 11.29 -3.09
C ALA A 65 -23.69 11.34 -2.87
N ALA A 66 -24.15 11.10 -1.64
CA ALA A 66 -25.58 11.21 -1.31
C ALA A 66 -26.12 12.64 -1.49
N ILE A 67 -25.34 13.66 -1.10
CA ILE A 67 -25.70 15.07 -1.32
C ILE A 67 -25.87 15.33 -2.81
N ALA A 68 -24.86 14.96 -3.62
CA ALA A 68 -24.89 15.18 -5.05
C ALA A 68 -26.04 14.43 -5.73
N VAL A 69 -26.26 13.15 -5.39
CA VAL A 69 -27.34 12.34 -5.96
C VAL A 69 -28.74 12.88 -5.60
N LEU A 70 -28.89 13.37 -4.37
CA LEU A 70 -30.19 13.89 -3.90
C LEU A 70 -30.43 15.38 -4.24
N GLY A 71 -29.42 16.07 -4.79
CA GLY A 71 -29.52 17.47 -5.16
C GLY A 71 -29.65 18.39 -3.93
N LEU A 72 -28.85 18.13 -2.90
CA LEU A 72 -28.86 18.86 -1.62
C LEU A 72 -27.70 19.87 -1.52
N GLU A 73 -27.10 20.23 -2.65
CA GLU A 73 -25.89 21.09 -2.72
C GLU A 73 -26.15 22.52 -2.24
N ASP A 74 -27.41 23.00 -2.32
CA ASP A 74 -27.78 24.37 -1.95
C ASP A 74 -27.88 24.60 -0.42
N ASP A 75 -27.91 23.52 0.38
CA ASP A 75 -27.99 23.60 1.82
C ASP A 75 -26.59 23.39 2.46
N GLU A 76 -25.94 24.49 2.86
CA GLU A 76 -24.60 24.46 3.45
C GLU A 76 -24.52 23.56 4.71
N GLY A 77 -25.60 23.49 5.49
CA GLY A 77 -25.68 22.64 6.69
C GLY A 77 -25.67 21.16 6.34
N LEU A 78 -26.39 20.76 5.29
CA LEU A 78 -26.42 19.37 4.81
C LEU A 78 -25.10 19.00 4.11
N VAL A 79 -24.54 19.92 3.33
CA VAL A 79 -23.26 19.73 2.64
C VAL A 79 -22.12 19.42 3.61
N ALA A 80 -22.07 20.09 4.76
CA ALA A 80 -21.10 19.80 5.80
C ALA A 80 -21.53 18.64 6.71
N GLY A 81 -22.79 18.57 7.08
CA GLY A 81 -23.31 17.64 8.10
C GLY A 81 -23.37 16.18 7.64
N ILE A 82 -23.89 15.91 6.44
CA ILE A 82 -24.08 14.53 5.96
C ILE A 82 -22.73 13.78 5.84
N PRO A 83 -21.66 14.32 5.20
CA PRO A 83 -20.38 13.65 5.15
C PRO A 83 -19.76 13.38 6.51
N LEU A 84 -19.91 14.30 7.47
CA LEU A 84 -19.40 14.08 8.84
C LEU A 84 -20.18 12.99 9.57
N LEU A 85 -21.50 12.96 9.45
CA LEU A 85 -22.35 11.93 10.05
C LEU A 85 -22.06 10.55 9.45
N THR A 86 -21.95 10.45 8.13
CA THR A 86 -21.66 9.19 7.44
C THR A 86 -20.23 8.72 7.71
N ALA A 87 -19.26 9.62 7.80
CA ALA A 87 -17.90 9.30 8.22
C ALA A 87 -17.89 8.74 9.65
N GLY A 88 -18.52 9.44 10.58
CA GLY A 88 -18.61 9.02 11.99
C GLY A 88 -19.32 7.67 12.13
N ALA A 89 -20.45 7.49 11.47
CA ALA A 89 -21.19 6.22 11.46
C ALA A 89 -20.34 5.08 10.87
N SER A 90 -19.61 5.34 9.79
CA SER A 90 -18.74 4.34 9.13
C SER A 90 -17.54 3.91 9.99
N VAL A 91 -17.12 4.74 10.95
CA VAL A 91 -16.12 4.36 11.97
C VAL A 91 -16.78 3.64 13.15
N LEU A 92 -17.91 4.14 13.65
CA LEU A 92 -18.55 3.60 14.83
C LEU A 92 -19.16 2.21 14.61
N LEU A 93 -19.78 1.97 13.43
CA LEU A 93 -20.39 0.69 13.12
C LEU A 93 -19.40 -0.49 13.22
N PRO A 94 -18.20 -0.45 12.62
CA PRO A 94 -17.19 -1.50 12.82
C PRO A 94 -16.75 -1.64 14.28
N ILE A 95 -16.59 -0.56 15.00
CA ILE A 95 -16.20 -0.59 16.43
C ILE A 95 -17.23 -1.38 17.24
N ILE A 96 -18.51 -1.12 17.00
CA ILE A 96 -19.60 -1.78 17.74
C ILE A 96 -19.77 -3.24 17.29
N THR A 97 -19.72 -3.48 15.96
CA THR A 97 -20.06 -4.81 15.40
C THR A 97 -18.91 -5.80 15.41
N LEU A 98 -17.66 -5.32 15.43
CA LEU A 98 -16.45 -6.16 15.41
C LEU A 98 -15.72 -6.21 16.75
N LYS A 99 -16.19 -5.48 17.78
CA LYS A 99 -15.53 -5.29 19.07
C LYS A 99 -15.12 -6.61 19.75
N GLU A 100 -15.92 -7.66 19.58
CA GLU A 100 -15.73 -8.96 20.24
C GLU A 100 -15.37 -10.09 19.25
N LYS A 101 -15.17 -9.75 17.97
CA LYS A 101 -14.90 -10.74 16.94
C LYS A 101 -13.44 -10.68 16.52
N PHE A 102 -12.81 -11.85 16.46
CA PHE A 102 -11.50 -11.95 15.81
C PHE A 102 -11.67 -11.63 14.32
N VAL A 103 -11.02 -10.57 13.86
CA VAL A 103 -11.07 -10.14 12.47
C VAL A 103 -9.69 -10.31 11.85
N SER A 104 -9.61 -11.17 10.83
CA SER A 104 -8.34 -11.45 10.17
C SER A 104 -7.83 -10.25 9.39
N TYR A 105 -6.51 -10.13 9.28
CA TYR A 105 -5.82 -9.17 8.40
C TYR A 105 -6.42 -9.17 7.00
N ASN A 106 -6.62 -10.35 6.41
CA ASN A 106 -7.14 -10.52 5.05
C ASN A 106 -8.52 -9.92 4.87
N SER A 107 -9.42 -10.10 5.86
CA SER A 107 -10.78 -9.53 5.80
C SER A 107 -10.76 -8.01 5.74
N LEU A 108 -9.92 -7.38 6.55
CA LEU A 108 -9.85 -5.92 6.62
C LEU A 108 -9.13 -5.34 5.39
N SER A 109 -8.01 -5.95 4.99
CA SER A 109 -7.23 -5.52 3.83
C SER A 109 -8.05 -5.60 2.54
N LEU A 110 -8.71 -6.75 2.29
CA LEU A 110 -9.56 -6.92 1.12
C LEU A 110 -10.83 -6.07 1.17
N ALA A 111 -11.35 -5.76 2.36
CA ALA A 111 -12.48 -4.83 2.49
C ALA A 111 -12.09 -3.40 2.09
N ILE A 112 -10.92 -2.92 2.53
CA ILE A 112 -10.40 -1.60 2.13
C ILE A 112 -10.19 -1.55 0.62
N HIS A 113 -9.48 -2.55 0.08
CA HIS A 113 -9.24 -2.67 -1.35
C HIS A 113 -10.55 -2.72 -2.14
N GLY A 114 -11.51 -3.55 -1.70
CA GLY A 114 -12.82 -3.68 -2.34
C GLY A 114 -13.60 -2.37 -2.34
N LYS A 115 -13.55 -1.56 -1.27
CA LYS A 115 -14.17 -0.24 -1.27
C LYS A 115 -13.52 0.69 -2.30
N ALA A 116 -12.19 0.76 -2.34
CA ALA A 116 -11.46 1.60 -3.27
C ALA A 116 -11.69 1.20 -4.72
N MET A 117 -11.45 -0.07 -5.03
CA MET A 117 -11.64 -0.58 -6.38
C MET A 117 -13.11 -0.64 -6.79
N GLY A 118 -14.02 -0.90 -5.85
CA GLY A 118 -15.45 -0.83 -6.10
C GLY A 118 -15.90 0.56 -6.49
N ALA A 119 -15.36 1.63 -5.87
CA ALA A 119 -15.63 2.99 -6.28
C ALA A 119 -15.12 3.26 -7.70
N ALA A 120 -13.88 2.92 -8.00
CA ALA A 120 -13.26 3.13 -9.32
C ALA A 120 -13.94 2.30 -10.41
N GLN A 121 -14.13 1.00 -10.18
CA GLN A 121 -14.82 0.12 -11.14
C GLN A 121 -16.32 0.42 -11.26
N GLY A 122 -16.93 1.00 -10.21
CA GLY A 122 -18.29 1.51 -10.26
C GLY A 122 -18.44 2.71 -11.18
N LEU A 123 -17.46 3.62 -11.19
CA LEU A 123 -17.38 4.69 -12.19
C LEU A 123 -17.23 4.12 -13.61
N ALA A 124 -16.34 3.15 -13.78
CA ALA A 124 -16.14 2.48 -15.07
C ALA A 124 -17.40 1.75 -15.56
N LEU A 125 -18.13 1.09 -14.66
CA LEU A 125 -19.41 0.46 -14.97
C LEU A 125 -20.47 1.52 -15.33
N GLY A 126 -20.52 2.61 -14.59
CA GLY A 126 -21.40 3.73 -14.89
C GLY A 126 -21.12 4.33 -16.27
N ALA A 127 -19.85 4.57 -16.59
CA ALA A 127 -19.41 5.06 -17.89
C ALA A 127 -19.81 4.10 -19.03
N LEU A 128 -19.66 2.79 -18.82
CA LEU A 128 -20.08 1.77 -19.80
C LEU A 128 -21.60 1.79 -20.04
N LEU A 129 -22.40 1.95 -18.98
CA LEU A 129 -23.86 1.86 -19.07
C LEU A 129 -24.50 3.14 -19.61
N ILE A 130 -23.99 4.30 -19.21
CA ILE A 130 -24.59 5.62 -19.53
C ILE A 130 -24.01 6.14 -20.84
N GLY A 131 -22.72 5.95 -21.11
CA GLY A 131 -22.06 6.46 -22.32
C GLY A 131 -21.96 7.98 -22.33
N GLU A 132 -22.09 8.60 -23.52
CA GLU A 132 -21.95 10.04 -23.73
C GLU A 132 -23.10 10.88 -23.17
N GLU A 133 -24.23 10.25 -22.82
CA GLU A 133 -25.41 10.92 -22.22
C GLU A 133 -25.15 11.25 -20.72
N VAL A 134 -23.88 11.47 -20.34
CA VAL A 134 -23.43 11.66 -18.94
C VAL A 134 -23.75 13.08 -18.43
N ASP A 135 -24.83 13.71 -18.81
CA ASP A 135 -25.27 14.92 -18.12
C ASP A 135 -25.69 14.67 -16.66
N ASP A 136 -25.87 13.40 -16.31
CA ASP A 136 -26.22 13.01 -14.94
C ASP A 136 -25.07 12.35 -14.17
N GLY A 137 -24.09 13.15 -13.74
CA GLY A 137 -23.01 12.71 -12.82
C GLY A 137 -23.54 12.07 -11.53
N LYS A 138 -24.82 12.30 -11.20
CA LYS A 138 -25.52 11.71 -10.06
C LYS A 138 -25.62 10.20 -10.18
N LEU A 139 -25.98 9.69 -11.36
CA LEU A 139 -26.08 8.25 -11.59
C LEU A 139 -24.71 7.57 -11.53
N LEU A 140 -23.66 8.21 -12.06
CA LEU A 140 -22.28 7.72 -11.93
C LEU A 140 -21.86 7.58 -10.46
N LEU A 141 -22.13 8.61 -9.66
CA LEU A 141 -21.81 8.59 -8.22
C LEU A 141 -22.64 7.55 -7.48
N ALA A 142 -23.91 7.36 -7.84
CA ALA A 142 -24.76 6.33 -7.24
C ALA A 142 -24.21 4.91 -7.52
N ILE A 143 -23.87 4.62 -8.79
CA ILE A 143 -23.29 3.32 -9.19
C ILE A 143 -21.91 3.11 -8.50
N SER A 144 -21.07 4.14 -8.49
CA SER A 144 -19.76 4.10 -7.82
C SER A 144 -19.90 3.79 -6.33
N THR A 145 -20.81 4.49 -5.66
CA THR A 145 -21.07 4.28 -4.22
C THR A 145 -21.60 2.88 -3.93
N ALA A 146 -22.60 2.42 -4.69
CA ALA A 146 -23.16 1.08 -4.53
C ALA A 146 -22.12 -0.01 -4.79
N SER A 147 -21.29 0.14 -5.83
CA SER A 147 -20.20 -0.77 -6.16
C SER A 147 -19.12 -0.78 -5.07
N SER A 148 -18.76 0.38 -4.52
CA SER A 148 -17.81 0.52 -3.42
C SER A 148 -18.28 -0.25 -2.17
N ILE A 149 -19.52 -0.08 -1.78
CA ILE A 149 -20.12 -0.79 -0.63
C ILE A 149 -20.16 -2.30 -0.91
N GLY A 150 -20.65 -2.69 -2.11
CA GLY A 150 -20.77 -4.09 -2.51
C GLY A 150 -19.42 -4.82 -2.55
N MET A 151 -18.44 -4.24 -3.22
CA MET A 151 -17.09 -4.80 -3.34
C MET A 151 -16.34 -4.79 -2.00
N GLY A 152 -16.55 -3.78 -1.16
CA GLY A 152 -16.00 -3.76 0.20
C GLY A 152 -16.54 -4.91 1.05
N ARG A 153 -17.85 -5.20 0.97
CA ARG A 153 -18.46 -6.34 1.66
C ARG A 153 -18.01 -7.69 1.10
N LEU A 154 -17.86 -7.76 -0.23
CA LEU A 154 -17.33 -8.95 -0.92
C LEU A 154 -15.89 -9.24 -0.48
N GLY A 155 -15.02 -8.22 -0.48
CA GLY A 155 -13.62 -8.34 -0.03
C GLY A 155 -13.54 -8.81 1.44
N TYR A 156 -14.36 -8.23 2.33
CA TYR A 156 -14.44 -8.68 3.71
C TYR A 156 -14.85 -10.18 3.81
N SER A 157 -15.86 -10.58 3.06
CA SER A 157 -16.38 -11.96 3.05
C SER A 157 -15.35 -12.95 2.50
N LEU A 158 -14.66 -12.59 1.43
CA LEU A 158 -13.58 -13.41 0.84
C LEU A 158 -12.45 -13.63 1.84
N GLY A 159 -11.94 -12.55 2.45
CA GLY A 159 -10.88 -12.64 3.44
C GLY A 159 -11.27 -13.39 4.71
N LYS A 160 -12.56 -13.40 5.07
CA LYS A 160 -13.08 -14.15 6.22
C LYS A 160 -13.27 -15.64 5.94
N ASN A 161 -13.79 -15.97 4.76
CA ASN A 161 -14.26 -17.32 4.45
C ASN A 161 -13.23 -18.18 3.72
N LYS A 162 -12.21 -17.55 3.12
CA LYS A 162 -11.13 -18.24 2.41
C LYS A 162 -9.89 -18.35 3.29
N PRO A 163 -9.23 -19.52 3.34
CA PRO A 163 -7.99 -19.71 4.09
C PRO A 163 -6.78 -19.13 3.33
N TRP A 164 -6.90 -17.85 2.94
CA TRP A 164 -5.85 -17.17 2.19
C TRP A 164 -4.73 -16.72 3.10
N THR A 165 -3.51 -16.74 2.57
CA THR A 165 -2.36 -16.08 3.21
C THR A 165 -2.49 -14.56 3.05
N GLU A 166 -1.82 -13.78 3.92
CA GLU A 166 -1.74 -12.33 3.77
C GLU A 166 -1.14 -11.94 2.42
N GLY A 167 -0.16 -12.71 1.93
CA GLY A 167 0.45 -12.50 0.63
C GLY A 167 -0.54 -12.68 -0.52
N ARG A 168 -1.41 -13.71 -0.48
CA ARG A 168 -2.45 -13.88 -1.50
C ARG A 168 -3.41 -12.68 -1.52
N ALA A 169 -3.88 -12.25 -0.35
CA ALA A 169 -4.74 -11.07 -0.24
C ALA A 169 -4.04 -9.80 -0.78
N GLY A 170 -2.74 -9.66 -0.48
CA GLY A 170 -1.92 -8.57 -1.01
C GLY A 170 -1.75 -8.59 -2.52
N LEU A 171 -1.55 -9.78 -3.13
CA LEU A 171 -1.48 -9.92 -4.60
C LEU A 171 -2.79 -9.47 -5.27
N TYR A 172 -3.94 -9.87 -4.72
CA TYR A 172 -5.25 -9.42 -5.21
C TYR A 172 -5.39 -7.90 -5.12
N SER A 173 -4.97 -7.31 -4.01
CA SER A 173 -5.00 -5.86 -3.85
C SER A 173 -4.04 -5.17 -4.84
N TYR A 174 -2.85 -5.70 -5.03
CA TYR A 174 -1.85 -5.13 -5.91
C TYR A 174 -2.26 -5.19 -7.38
N TYR A 175 -2.52 -6.40 -7.91
CA TYR A 175 -2.88 -6.56 -9.32
C TYR A 175 -4.27 -6.03 -9.65
N GLY A 176 -5.21 -6.10 -8.70
CA GLY A 176 -6.52 -5.47 -8.85
C GLY A 176 -6.46 -3.94 -8.94
N THR A 177 -5.37 -3.31 -8.47
CA THR A 177 -5.14 -1.86 -8.59
C THR A 177 -4.32 -1.51 -9.80
N ILE A 178 -3.19 -2.20 -10.04
CA ILE A 178 -2.25 -1.81 -11.10
C ILE A 178 -2.82 -2.09 -12.49
N MET A 179 -3.50 -3.22 -12.69
CA MET A 179 -3.97 -3.59 -14.02
C MET A 179 -5.04 -2.66 -14.62
N PRO A 180 -6.04 -2.15 -13.86
CA PRO A 180 -6.92 -1.09 -14.37
C PRO A 180 -6.19 0.19 -14.78
N LEU A 181 -5.16 0.59 -14.03
CA LEU A 181 -4.36 1.78 -14.36
C LEU A 181 -3.58 1.57 -15.68
N GLU A 182 -3.00 0.38 -15.86
CA GLU A 182 -2.34 0.01 -17.11
C GLU A 182 -3.32 -0.04 -18.29
N GLY A 183 -4.52 -0.57 -18.07
CA GLY A 183 -5.59 -0.55 -19.08
C GLY A 183 -5.99 0.87 -19.48
N LEU A 184 -6.13 1.77 -18.52
CA LEU A 184 -6.42 3.19 -18.77
C LEU A 184 -5.28 3.90 -19.48
N ALA A 185 -4.02 3.61 -19.13
CA ALA A 185 -2.85 4.15 -19.83
C ALA A 185 -2.82 3.71 -21.30
N LEU A 186 -3.13 2.44 -21.58
CA LEU A 186 -3.20 1.94 -22.94
C LEU A 186 -4.28 2.64 -23.77
N ILE A 187 -5.48 2.82 -23.21
CA ILE A 187 -6.58 3.52 -23.87
C ILE A 187 -6.25 4.99 -24.11
N GLY A 188 -5.64 5.66 -23.12
CA GLY A 188 -5.16 7.03 -23.26
C GLY A 188 -4.13 7.17 -24.37
N ALA A 189 -3.19 6.23 -24.48
CA ALA A 189 -2.17 6.21 -25.53
C ALA A 189 -2.76 5.97 -26.95
N LEU A 190 -3.87 5.27 -27.03
CA LEU A 190 -4.58 5.05 -28.28
C LEU A 190 -5.52 6.20 -28.63
N ASN A 191 -5.53 7.26 -27.81
CA ASN A 191 -6.39 8.43 -27.95
C ASN A 191 -7.88 8.07 -28.12
N VAL A 192 -8.35 7.07 -27.35
CA VAL A 192 -9.75 6.66 -27.37
C VAL A 192 -10.56 7.57 -26.47
N GLU A 193 -11.50 8.29 -27.05
CA GLU A 193 -12.36 9.25 -26.36
C GLU A 193 -13.69 8.64 -25.89
N ASP A 194 -14.11 7.52 -26.48
CA ASP A 194 -15.36 6.86 -26.12
C ASP A 194 -15.32 6.35 -24.67
N ILE A 195 -16.13 6.98 -23.82
CA ILE A 195 -16.20 6.70 -22.40
C ILE A 195 -16.66 5.25 -22.10
N ARG A 196 -17.43 4.63 -23.00
CA ARG A 196 -17.85 3.22 -22.86
C ARG A 196 -16.68 2.29 -23.04
N ILE A 197 -15.80 2.57 -24.03
CA ILE A 197 -14.58 1.79 -24.26
C ILE A 197 -13.62 1.96 -23.06
N ILE A 198 -13.47 3.18 -22.54
CA ILE A 198 -12.67 3.46 -21.34
C ILE A 198 -13.20 2.65 -20.15
N GLY A 199 -14.50 2.70 -19.90
CA GLY A 199 -15.16 1.94 -18.84
C GLY A 199 -14.98 0.43 -18.99
N LEU A 200 -15.24 -0.10 -20.19
CA LEU A 200 -15.09 -1.52 -20.50
C LEU A 200 -13.63 -2.00 -20.29
N THR A 201 -12.67 -1.23 -20.77
CA THR A 201 -11.24 -1.57 -20.61
C THR A 201 -10.81 -1.60 -19.15
N SER A 202 -11.27 -0.62 -18.34
CA SER A 202 -10.99 -0.62 -16.90
C SER A 202 -11.58 -1.86 -16.21
N LEU A 203 -12.81 -2.26 -16.56
CA LEU A 203 -13.46 -3.45 -16.01
C LEU A 203 -12.73 -4.74 -16.41
N ILE A 204 -12.39 -4.90 -17.70
CA ILE A 204 -11.69 -6.09 -18.21
C ILE A 204 -10.29 -6.19 -17.61
N SER A 205 -9.52 -5.09 -17.60
CA SER A 205 -8.17 -5.08 -17.03
C SER A 205 -8.20 -5.33 -15.51
N GLY A 206 -9.20 -4.81 -14.79
CA GLY A 206 -9.40 -5.10 -13.38
C GLY A 206 -9.67 -6.59 -13.13
N ALA A 207 -10.58 -7.19 -13.87
CA ALA A 207 -10.84 -8.63 -13.81
C ALA A 207 -9.58 -9.45 -14.19
N GLY A 208 -8.86 -9.05 -15.22
CA GLY A 208 -7.57 -9.62 -15.61
C GLY A 208 -6.53 -9.57 -14.49
N GLY A 209 -6.48 -8.45 -13.76
CA GLY A 209 -5.61 -8.29 -12.61
C GLY A 209 -5.86 -9.33 -11.51
N TYR A 210 -7.12 -9.61 -11.19
CA TYR A 210 -7.48 -10.66 -10.22
C TYR A 210 -7.12 -12.06 -10.72
N LEU A 211 -7.29 -12.36 -12.01
CA LEU A 211 -6.87 -13.63 -12.59
C LEU A 211 -5.35 -13.82 -12.56
N ILE A 212 -4.59 -12.76 -12.85
CA ILE A 212 -3.13 -12.77 -12.75
C ILE A 212 -2.71 -13.01 -11.28
N ALA A 213 -3.33 -12.30 -10.33
CA ALA A 213 -3.05 -12.48 -8.90
C ALA A 213 -3.28 -13.92 -8.45
N ASP A 214 -4.39 -14.53 -8.89
CA ASP A 214 -4.73 -15.91 -8.56
C ASP A 214 -3.69 -16.89 -9.12
N ARG A 215 -3.33 -16.72 -10.38
CA ARG A 215 -2.33 -17.56 -11.04
C ARG A 215 -0.96 -17.47 -10.38
N ILE A 216 -0.53 -16.27 -10.00
CA ILE A 216 0.75 -16.06 -9.29
C ILE A 216 0.70 -16.69 -7.89
N ALA A 217 -0.40 -16.49 -7.16
CA ALA A 217 -0.57 -17.03 -5.82
C ALA A 217 -0.61 -18.57 -5.78
N ASP A 218 -1.04 -19.23 -6.85
CA ASP A 218 -1.04 -20.70 -6.95
C ASP A 218 0.37 -21.27 -7.18
N HIS A 219 1.28 -20.49 -7.76
CA HIS A 219 2.63 -20.94 -8.09
C HIS A 219 3.70 -20.48 -7.11
N HIS A 220 3.46 -19.36 -6.42
CA HIS A 220 4.41 -18.75 -5.51
C HIS A 220 3.74 -18.32 -4.21
N ASP A 221 4.36 -18.67 -3.10
CA ASP A 221 3.90 -18.30 -1.76
C ASP A 221 4.52 -16.95 -1.36
N TYR A 222 3.86 -15.85 -1.73
CA TYR A 222 4.25 -14.49 -1.38
C TYR A 222 3.89 -14.13 0.05
N THR A 223 4.70 -13.25 0.63
CA THR A 223 4.35 -12.51 1.85
C THR A 223 3.88 -11.11 1.48
N ILE A 224 3.26 -10.41 2.42
CA ILE A 224 2.90 -8.99 2.24
C ILE A 224 4.16 -8.11 2.10
N GLY A 225 5.27 -8.51 2.73
CA GLY A 225 6.55 -7.81 2.58
C GLY A 225 7.13 -7.90 1.17
N ASP A 226 7.00 -9.07 0.53
CA ASP A 226 7.42 -9.28 -0.87
C ASP A 226 6.61 -8.40 -1.82
N ILE A 227 5.30 -8.30 -1.59
CA ILE A 227 4.39 -7.48 -2.42
C ILE A 227 4.67 -5.99 -2.22
N ASN A 228 4.90 -5.55 -1.00
CA ASN A 228 5.27 -4.16 -0.72
C ASN A 228 6.58 -3.79 -1.42
N ALA A 229 7.58 -4.67 -1.40
CA ALA A 229 8.84 -4.44 -2.11
C ALA A 229 8.63 -4.40 -3.64
N THR A 230 7.82 -5.31 -4.20
CA THR A 230 7.45 -5.31 -5.62
C THR A 230 6.75 -4.01 -6.01
N GLY A 231 5.73 -3.61 -5.24
CA GLY A 231 4.99 -2.38 -5.48
C GLY A 231 5.86 -1.11 -5.36
N THR A 232 6.82 -1.12 -4.43
CA THR A 232 7.80 -0.02 -4.31
C THR A 232 8.63 0.12 -5.60
N LEU A 233 9.14 -0.99 -6.14
CA LEU A 233 9.93 -0.95 -7.37
C LEU A 233 9.09 -0.52 -8.58
N ALA A 234 7.83 -0.98 -8.65
CA ALA A 234 6.89 -0.52 -9.67
C ALA A 234 6.64 0.99 -9.57
N GLY A 235 6.40 1.50 -8.34
CA GLY A 235 6.19 2.93 -8.08
C GLY A 235 7.38 3.79 -8.46
N ILE A 236 8.61 3.41 -8.09
CA ILE A 236 9.84 4.12 -8.45
C ILE A 236 9.97 4.22 -9.99
N ASN A 237 9.72 3.13 -10.70
CA ASN A 237 9.84 3.12 -12.17
C ASN A 237 8.69 3.87 -12.85
N ALA A 238 7.46 3.82 -12.30
CA ALA A 238 6.36 4.65 -12.79
C ALA A 238 6.66 6.14 -12.59
N LEU A 239 7.16 6.51 -11.41
CA LEU A 239 7.54 7.89 -11.11
C LEU A 239 8.59 8.40 -12.09
N LEU A 240 9.67 7.64 -12.35
CA LEU A 240 10.64 7.98 -13.39
C LEU A 240 9.95 8.21 -14.73
N GLY A 241 9.01 7.36 -15.12
CA GLY A 241 8.24 7.53 -16.35
C GLY A 241 7.44 8.83 -16.38
N PHE A 242 6.77 9.21 -15.28
CA PHE A 242 6.06 10.49 -15.17
C PHE A 242 7.01 11.68 -15.24
N LEU A 243 8.20 11.56 -14.68
CA LEU A 243 9.19 12.63 -14.70
C LEU A 243 9.76 12.84 -16.12
N ILE A 244 10.02 11.76 -16.87
CA ILE A 244 10.39 11.83 -18.29
C ILE A 244 9.24 12.44 -19.09
N LEU A 245 8.02 12.04 -18.84
CA LEU A 245 6.84 12.59 -19.51
C LEU A 245 6.70 14.09 -19.26
N SER A 246 6.91 14.58 -18.02
CA SER A 246 6.83 16.00 -17.70
C SER A 246 7.89 16.84 -18.40
N ASP A 247 9.11 16.31 -18.56
CA ASP A 247 10.20 16.98 -19.27
C ASP A 247 9.91 17.10 -20.78
N LEU A 248 9.34 16.04 -21.36
CA LEU A 248 8.91 16.05 -22.77
C LEU A 248 7.69 16.96 -23.01
N ALA A 249 6.86 17.18 -21.96
CA ALA A 249 5.69 18.03 -22.02
C ALA A 249 6.04 19.53 -22.08
N ASP A 250 7.09 19.93 -21.36
CA ASP A 250 7.51 21.33 -21.31
C ASP A 250 8.00 21.85 -22.69
N ASP A 251 8.47 20.95 -23.57
CA ASP A 251 9.02 21.29 -24.89
C ASP A 251 7.98 21.26 -26.03
N SER A 252 6.75 20.82 -25.77
CA SER A 252 5.73 20.63 -26.82
C SER A 252 4.37 21.28 -26.48
N GLU A 253 3.81 22.09 -27.40
CA GLU A 253 2.46 22.61 -27.29
C GLU A 253 1.39 21.50 -27.41
N ASP A 254 1.71 20.39 -28.11
CA ASP A 254 0.82 19.23 -28.29
C ASP A 254 1.56 17.95 -27.86
N LEU A 255 1.19 17.38 -26.72
CA LEU A 255 1.70 16.09 -26.25
C LEU A 255 1.09 14.94 -27.07
N ASP A 256 1.94 14.08 -27.62
CA ASP A 256 1.50 12.83 -28.21
C ASP A 256 0.87 11.94 -27.11
N PRO A 257 -0.41 11.56 -27.23
CA PRO A 257 -1.10 10.72 -26.24
C PRO A 257 -0.36 9.40 -25.93
N SER A 258 0.42 8.87 -26.88
CA SER A 258 1.19 7.64 -26.68
C SER A 258 2.26 7.75 -25.60
N LEU A 259 2.71 8.97 -25.27
CA LEU A 259 3.73 9.21 -24.24
C LEU A 259 3.26 8.79 -22.83
N ILE A 260 1.95 8.69 -22.57
CA ILE A 260 1.41 8.18 -21.31
C ILE A 260 1.80 6.71 -21.05
N LEU A 261 2.25 5.99 -22.08
CA LEU A 261 2.79 4.64 -21.91
C LEU A 261 4.14 4.61 -21.19
N ILE A 262 4.89 5.71 -21.16
CA ILE A 262 6.21 5.73 -20.51
C ILE A 262 6.10 5.37 -19.02
N PRO A 263 5.27 6.03 -18.20
CA PRO A 263 5.07 5.64 -16.81
C PRO A 263 4.42 4.24 -16.65
N ALA A 264 3.51 3.87 -17.54
CA ALA A 264 2.88 2.57 -17.52
C ALA A 264 3.90 1.43 -17.76
N VAL A 265 4.70 1.51 -18.82
CA VAL A 265 5.80 0.56 -19.09
C VAL A 265 6.81 0.54 -17.94
N GLY A 266 7.08 1.69 -17.33
CA GLY A 266 7.91 1.79 -16.12
C GLY A 266 7.31 0.97 -14.97
N ALA A 267 6.02 1.14 -14.67
CA ALA A 267 5.33 0.42 -13.62
C ALA A 267 5.32 -1.10 -13.87
N LEU A 268 4.99 -1.53 -15.10
CA LEU A 268 5.01 -2.95 -15.46
C LEU A 268 6.43 -3.53 -15.38
N GLY A 269 7.44 -2.84 -15.90
CA GLY A 269 8.84 -3.24 -15.79
C GLY A 269 9.29 -3.39 -14.34
N GLY A 270 8.94 -2.41 -13.51
CA GLY A 270 9.18 -2.45 -12.06
C GLY A 270 8.43 -3.59 -11.36
N THR A 271 7.19 -3.89 -11.77
CA THR A 271 6.43 -5.04 -11.28
C THR A 271 7.10 -6.36 -11.60
N ILE A 272 7.52 -6.56 -12.86
CA ILE A 272 8.20 -7.78 -13.30
C ILE A 272 9.54 -7.95 -12.57
N ALA A 273 10.35 -6.89 -12.53
CA ALA A 273 11.62 -6.91 -11.82
C ALA A 273 11.45 -7.15 -10.31
N GLY A 274 10.47 -6.50 -9.69
CA GLY A 274 10.12 -6.70 -8.28
C GLY A 274 9.70 -8.14 -8.00
N HIS A 275 8.85 -8.71 -8.86
CA HIS A 275 8.44 -10.11 -8.77
C HIS A 275 9.66 -11.05 -8.83
N LEU A 276 10.55 -10.88 -9.82
CA LEU A 276 11.75 -11.70 -9.94
C LEU A 276 12.70 -11.56 -8.74
N LEU A 277 12.76 -10.39 -8.15
CA LEU A 277 13.59 -10.13 -6.98
C LEU A 277 12.99 -10.67 -5.68
N THR A 278 11.67 -10.74 -5.56
CA THR A 278 11.01 -11.03 -4.27
C THR A 278 10.39 -12.42 -4.17
N ARG A 279 10.16 -13.13 -5.28
CA ARG A 279 9.43 -14.42 -5.31
C ARG A 279 9.94 -15.48 -4.31
N ASP A 280 11.23 -15.42 -3.91
CA ASP A 280 11.86 -16.41 -3.03
C ASP A 280 12.38 -15.78 -1.72
N THR A 281 12.03 -14.51 -1.42
CA THR A 281 12.66 -13.78 -0.30
C THR A 281 11.98 -13.94 1.04
N LYS A 282 10.68 -14.14 1.07
CA LYS A 282 9.86 -14.25 2.30
C LYS A 282 10.07 -13.07 3.26
N LEU A 283 10.01 -11.86 2.71
CA LEU A 283 10.16 -10.63 3.49
C LEU A 283 9.02 -10.47 4.49
N SER A 284 9.35 -10.10 5.71
CA SER A 284 8.30 -9.73 6.68
C SER A 284 7.61 -8.41 6.25
N PRO A 285 6.39 -8.13 6.74
CA PRO A 285 5.72 -6.85 6.47
C PRO A 285 6.56 -5.64 6.85
N GLN A 286 7.34 -5.75 7.95
CA GLN A 286 8.25 -4.70 8.39
C GLN A 286 9.42 -4.52 7.43
N GLN A 287 9.99 -5.62 6.91
CA GLN A 287 11.08 -5.56 5.94
C GLN A 287 10.62 -4.91 4.64
N GLY A 288 9.43 -5.27 4.13
CA GLY A 288 8.84 -4.63 2.95
C GLY A 288 8.64 -3.12 3.14
N ARG A 289 8.10 -2.69 4.30
CA ARG A 289 7.98 -1.26 4.62
C ARG A 289 9.32 -0.54 4.71
N ASN A 290 10.32 -1.17 5.30
CA ASN A 290 11.66 -0.59 5.42
C ASN A 290 12.32 -0.40 4.05
N ILE A 291 12.07 -1.32 3.09
CA ILE A 291 12.52 -1.18 1.70
C ILE A 291 11.86 0.05 1.07
N ALA A 292 10.54 0.21 1.23
CA ALA A 292 9.81 1.36 0.69
C ALA A 292 10.30 2.68 1.30
N LEU A 293 10.49 2.74 2.62
CA LEU A 293 11.01 3.93 3.30
C LEU A 293 12.45 4.25 2.90
N ALA A 294 13.30 3.23 2.71
CA ALA A 294 14.67 3.44 2.26
C ALA A 294 14.71 3.97 0.82
N ALA A 295 13.86 3.45 -0.06
CA ALA A 295 13.72 3.95 -1.43
C ALA A 295 13.29 5.41 -1.45
N ALA A 296 12.21 5.76 -0.74
CA ALA A 296 11.74 7.14 -0.63
C ALA A 296 12.79 8.08 0.02
N GLY A 297 13.52 7.59 1.03
CA GLY A 297 14.63 8.32 1.63
C GLY A 297 15.79 8.54 0.65
N GLY A 298 16.08 7.54 -0.17
CA GLY A 298 17.06 7.64 -1.27
C GLY A 298 16.64 8.70 -2.29
N GLU A 299 15.39 8.67 -2.75
CA GLU A 299 14.83 9.66 -3.67
C GLU A 299 14.94 11.09 -3.09
N ALA A 300 14.57 11.27 -1.82
CA ALA A 300 14.70 12.55 -1.13
C ALA A 300 16.15 13.04 -1.04
N ILE A 301 17.12 12.14 -0.81
CA ILE A 301 18.55 12.47 -0.84
C ILE A 301 18.97 12.91 -2.23
N GLY A 302 18.56 12.19 -3.28
CA GLY A 302 18.86 12.54 -4.67
C GLY A 302 18.32 13.91 -5.07
N LEU A 303 17.06 14.21 -4.70
CA LEU A 303 16.47 15.53 -4.89
C LEU A 303 17.26 16.62 -4.13
N GLY A 304 17.61 16.36 -2.86
CA GLY A 304 18.40 17.27 -2.04
C GLY A 304 19.79 17.53 -2.64
N MET A 305 20.45 16.51 -3.19
CA MET A 305 21.71 16.67 -3.89
C MET A 305 21.56 17.51 -5.16
N ALA A 306 20.53 17.24 -5.98
CA ALA A 306 20.28 18.00 -7.19
C ALA A 306 20.05 19.49 -6.89
N THR A 307 19.32 19.82 -5.82
CA THR A 307 19.08 21.22 -5.42
C THR A 307 20.36 21.96 -5.02
N LEU A 308 21.39 21.25 -4.55
CA LEU A 308 22.69 21.88 -4.23
C LEU A 308 23.48 22.32 -5.47
N PHE A 309 23.26 21.67 -6.60
CA PHE A 309 23.94 22.01 -7.86
C PHE A 309 23.16 22.98 -8.74
N THR A 310 21.92 23.33 -8.35
CA THR A 310 21.02 24.27 -9.05
C THR A 310 21.05 24.10 -10.59
N PRO A 311 20.79 22.89 -11.11
CA PRO A 311 20.85 22.69 -12.56
C PRO A 311 19.72 23.45 -13.26
N GLU A 312 19.99 23.93 -14.47
CA GLU A 312 19.05 24.72 -15.28
C GLU A 312 17.86 23.86 -15.79
N SER A 313 18.06 22.53 -15.93
CA SER A 313 17.01 21.61 -16.38
C SER A 313 16.51 20.70 -15.24
N MET A 314 15.32 20.17 -15.38
CA MET A 314 14.71 19.26 -14.39
C MET A 314 15.31 17.85 -14.42
N PHE A 315 15.92 17.44 -15.54
CA PHE A 315 16.45 16.09 -15.72
C PHE A 315 17.45 15.63 -14.63
N PRO A 316 18.43 16.44 -14.16
CA PRO A 316 19.32 16.03 -13.07
C PRO A 316 18.59 15.76 -11.74
N TYR A 317 17.51 16.50 -11.45
CA TYR A 317 16.68 16.26 -10.25
C TYR A 317 16.07 14.85 -10.29
N TYR A 318 15.55 14.48 -11.45
CA TYR A 318 14.94 13.18 -11.63
C TYR A 318 15.96 12.05 -11.66
N ALA A 319 17.04 12.23 -12.40
CA ALA A 319 18.08 11.23 -12.53
C ALA A 319 18.73 10.90 -11.18
N LEU A 320 19.09 11.93 -10.39
CA LEU A 320 19.68 11.72 -9.07
C LEU A 320 18.68 11.10 -8.09
N SER A 321 17.44 11.57 -8.08
CA SER A 321 16.38 10.99 -7.24
C SER A 321 16.18 9.51 -7.55
N TYR A 322 16.02 9.18 -8.82
CA TYR A 322 15.84 7.78 -9.25
C TYR A 322 17.05 6.90 -8.89
N VAL A 323 18.27 7.33 -9.23
CA VAL A 323 19.49 6.54 -8.98
C VAL A 323 19.69 6.30 -7.49
N THR A 324 19.48 7.29 -6.64
CA THR A 324 19.62 7.13 -5.19
C THR A 324 18.47 6.30 -4.60
N GLY A 325 17.25 6.45 -5.08
CA GLY A 325 16.10 5.65 -4.67
C GLY A 325 16.25 4.18 -5.02
N ILE A 326 16.60 3.87 -6.29
CA ILE A 326 16.82 2.48 -6.72
C ILE A 326 18.03 1.84 -6.04
N THR A 327 19.07 2.63 -5.76
CA THR A 327 20.26 2.15 -5.02
C THR A 327 19.89 1.80 -3.59
N ALA A 328 19.15 2.65 -2.90
CA ALA A 328 18.68 2.39 -1.53
C ALA A 328 17.77 1.14 -1.49
N TYR A 329 16.85 1.01 -2.46
CA TYR A 329 16.04 -0.20 -2.63
C TYR A 329 16.90 -1.46 -2.79
N ALA A 330 17.88 -1.43 -3.71
CA ALA A 330 18.74 -2.59 -4.01
C ALA A 330 19.60 -3.00 -2.81
N ILE A 331 20.12 -2.03 -2.08
CA ILE A 331 20.89 -2.29 -0.84
C ILE A 331 20.00 -2.99 0.18
N MET A 332 18.81 -2.46 0.45
CA MET A 332 17.93 -3.00 1.49
C MET A 332 17.43 -4.40 1.15
N ILE A 333 17.02 -4.64 -0.10
CA ILE A 333 16.59 -5.99 -0.51
C ILE A 333 17.75 -6.99 -0.45
N GLY A 334 18.97 -6.57 -0.82
CA GLY A 334 20.19 -7.39 -0.71
C GLY A 334 20.51 -7.78 0.73
N ILE A 335 20.41 -6.83 1.68
CA ILE A 335 20.59 -7.07 3.11
C ILE A 335 19.56 -8.10 3.62
N TYR A 336 18.30 -7.94 3.30
CA TYR A 336 17.26 -8.85 3.78
C TYR A 336 17.31 -10.23 3.13
N LYS A 337 17.65 -10.33 1.84
CA LYS A 337 17.90 -11.61 1.17
C LYS A 337 19.00 -12.39 1.87
N LYS A 338 20.13 -11.74 2.15
CA LYS A 338 21.26 -12.36 2.85
C LYS A 338 20.85 -12.82 4.25
N ASN A 339 20.16 -12.00 5.02
CA ASN A 339 19.75 -12.34 6.38
C ASN A 339 18.74 -13.48 6.41
N ASN A 340 17.75 -13.49 5.48
CA ASN A 340 16.75 -14.54 5.41
C ASN A 340 17.34 -15.87 4.93
N SER A 341 18.34 -15.87 4.04
CA SER A 341 19.06 -17.09 3.64
C SER A 341 19.91 -17.69 4.77
N LEU A 342 20.47 -16.85 5.63
CA LEU A 342 21.26 -17.28 6.78
C LEU A 342 20.42 -17.85 7.93
N SER A 343 19.18 -17.37 8.09
CA SER A 343 18.25 -17.93 9.10
C SER A 343 17.73 -19.32 8.73
N PHE A 344 17.82 -19.72 7.46
CA PHE A 344 17.42 -21.06 7.00
C PHE A 344 18.53 -22.13 7.18
N SER A 345 19.79 -21.71 7.27
CA SER A 345 20.93 -22.61 7.53
C SER A 345 21.30 -22.58 9.02
N GLY A 346 20.59 -23.35 9.83
CA GLY A 346 20.73 -23.40 11.28
C GLY A 346 22.16 -23.29 11.83
N ASN A 347 22.32 -22.52 12.92
CA ASN A 347 23.45 -22.46 13.82
C ASN A 347 24.73 -21.74 13.34
N LEU A 348 24.65 -20.53 12.86
CA LEU A 348 25.80 -19.64 12.96
C LEU A 348 25.41 -18.39 13.78
N LYS A 349 26.05 -18.20 14.93
CA LYS A 349 26.07 -16.94 15.68
C LYS A 349 26.69 -15.88 14.76
N ASN A 350 25.85 -15.18 14.00
CA ASN A 350 26.35 -14.08 13.18
C ASN A 350 26.37 -12.79 14.01
N PRO A 351 27.48 -12.07 14.02
CA PRO A 351 27.52 -10.73 14.56
C PRO A 351 26.54 -9.85 13.76
N GLY A 352 25.40 -9.55 14.36
CA GLY A 352 24.35 -8.77 13.73
C GLY A 352 24.63 -7.28 13.89
N TRP A 353 24.76 -6.55 12.77
CA TRP A 353 24.71 -5.10 12.79
C TRP A 353 23.29 -4.65 13.06
N LYS A 354 23.06 -3.90 14.14
CA LYS A 354 21.81 -3.15 14.36
C LYS A 354 22.08 -1.68 14.04
N ILE A 355 21.49 -1.19 12.97
CA ILE A 355 21.52 0.23 12.65
C ILE A 355 20.19 0.80 13.15
N ASN A 356 20.26 1.66 14.17
CA ASN A 356 19.11 2.40 14.66
C ASN A 356 19.19 3.83 14.11
N ILE A 357 18.21 4.19 13.30
CA ILE A 357 18.01 5.56 12.83
C ILE A 357 16.98 6.20 13.74
N MET A 358 17.36 7.28 14.40
CA MET A 358 16.49 8.05 15.30
C MET A 358 16.23 9.43 14.69
N PRO A 359 15.31 9.55 13.73
CA PRO A 359 15.07 10.82 13.02
C PRO A 359 14.64 11.95 13.95
N GLN A 360 14.00 11.63 15.09
CA GLN A 360 13.69 12.62 16.13
C GLN A 360 14.93 13.30 16.71
N ASN A 361 16.08 12.62 16.76
CA ASN A 361 17.33 13.19 17.28
C ASN A 361 17.93 14.20 16.30
N LEU A 362 17.67 14.09 14.99
CA LEU A 362 18.04 15.10 14.00
C LEU A 362 17.30 16.42 14.26
N LEU A 363 15.98 16.32 14.55
CA LEU A 363 15.15 17.50 14.85
C LEU A 363 15.52 18.12 16.21
N LEU A 364 15.85 17.29 17.20
CA LEU A 364 16.29 17.74 18.51
C LEU A 364 17.67 18.41 18.44
N ASN A 365 18.62 17.83 17.67
CA ASN A 365 19.93 18.44 17.45
C ASN A 365 19.82 19.81 16.75
N LYS A 366 18.88 19.97 15.79
CA LYS A 366 18.61 21.26 15.15
C LYS A 366 18.10 22.30 16.17
N LYS A 367 17.18 21.91 17.08
CA LYS A 367 16.71 22.78 18.16
C LYS A 367 17.84 23.15 19.15
N ILE A 368 18.64 22.19 19.55
CA ILE A 368 19.78 22.40 20.46
C ILE A 368 20.80 23.34 19.81
N GLY A 369 21.13 23.16 18.52
CA GLY A 369 22.03 24.05 17.76
C GLY A 369 21.51 25.48 17.66
N THR A 370 20.20 25.68 17.53
CA THR A 370 19.59 27.03 17.46
C THR A 370 19.61 27.78 18.80
N TYR A 371 19.54 27.04 19.92
CA TYR A 371 19.58 27.63 21.27
C TYR A 371 20.96 27.64 21.92
N GLY A 372 21.91 26.84 21.40
CA GLY A 372 23.23 26.64 22.01
C GLY A 372 24.26 27.76 21.77
N PHE A 373 24.03 28.67 20.82
CA PHE A 373 24.98 29.73 20.49
C PHE A 373 24.98 30.93 21.48
N SER A 374 24.11 30.91 22.50
CA SER A 374 23.94 32.05 23.41
C SER A 374 24.60 31.91 24.81
N HIS A 375 25.25 30.75 25.11
CA HIS A 375 25.90 30.55 26.39
C HIS A 375 27.28 29.92 26.31
N PRO A 376 28.36 30.66 26.50
CA PRO A 376 29.72 30.08 26.56
C PRO A 376 29.88 29.30 27.88
N GLY A 377 30.11 28.01 27.77
CA GLY A 377 30.46 27.14 28.90
C GLY A 377 29.62 25.88 29.13
N LYS A 378 28.53 25.64 28.38
CA LYS A 378 27.79 24.39 28.46
C LYS A 378 28.27 23.41 27.36
N ARG A 379 28.74 22.20 27.77
CA ARG A 379 28.93 21.08 26.84
C ARG A 379 27.56 20.73 26.22
N ILE A 380 27.49 20.81 24.90
CA ILE A 380 26.30 20.36 24.15
C ILE A 380 26.59 18.92 23.78
N ASP A 381 25.91 17.98 24.44
CA ASP A 381 25.94 16.57 24.07
C ASP A 381 24.98 16.36 22.88
N PHE A 382 25.54 16.20 21.69
CA PHE A 382 24.76 15.84 20.52
C PHE A 382 24.20 14.41 20.66
N LEU A 383 22.89 14.29 20.55
CA LEU A 383 22.24 12.97 20.52
C LEU A 383 22.56 12.29 19.18
N PRO A 384 23.00 11.04 19.18
CA PRO A 384 23.29 10.34 17.93
C PRO A 384 22.00 10.12 17.12
N ALA A 385 21.98 10.64 15.90
CA ALA A 385 20.89 10.41 14.96
C ALA A 385 20.98 9.00 14.33
N PHE A 386 22.17 8.43 14.35
CA PHE A 386 22.48 7.09 13.86
C PHE A 386 23.27 6.35 14.93
N SER A 387 22.89 5.14 15.25
CA SER A 387 23.70 4.23 16.03
C SER A 387 23.83 2.90 15.31
N ALA A 388 25.02 2.36 15.24
CA ALA A 388 25.30 1.01 14.76
C ALA A 388 25.85 0.18 15.91
N THR A 389 25.19 -0.92 16.25
CA THR A 389 25.64 -1.86 17.28
C THR A 389 25.97 -3.18 16.61
N LEU A 390 27.18 -3.66 16.82
CA LEU A 390 27.61 -5.00 16.43
C LEU A 390 27.42 -5.92 17.63
N ASN A 391 26.54 -6.90 17.51
CA ASN A 391 26.41 -7.96 18.52
C ASN A 391 27.29 -9.16 18.06
N PHE A 392 28.26 -9.52 18.87
CA PHE A 392 29.12 -10.68 18.66
C PHE A 392 28.48 -11.97 19.16
#